data_7ac13d0fa49817626d91c97e76787834
#
_entry.id   7ac13d0fa49817626d91c97e76787834
#
_cell.length_a   1.000
_cell.length_b   1.000
_cell.length_c   1.000
_cell.angle_alpha   90.00
_cell.angle_beta   90.00
_cell.angle_gamma   90.00
#
_symmetry.space_group_name_H-M   'P 1'
#
loop_
_entity.id
_entity.type
_entity.pdbx_description
1 polymer ?
#
loop_
_entity_poly.entity_id
_entity_poly.type
_entity_poly.pdbx_seq_one_letter_code
_entity_poly.pdbx_strand_id
1 'polypeptide(L)'
;RRVVQFNLEKPAVELLGSGVIMPSNGGLNFPFKAINLRAVNMRVVRIFENNINQFFQENQFDNSSELKRVGRIVYDEEIDLASTEPIDYGVWNNFSVDLGAIIKPEPGAIYRVMISYERYQSLYPCSDEYGEAKPLKRTENNWDDNDYYSWAAFYDSNYDWDEIDDPCTDSYYLYYDRQIGSNVLASNIGLIAKEASDNHYDVIATDLRNTDPMGSVVIEAYNFQNQKIGESTTNGAGLARFKTEGKPYLLIAKNGQERGYLRVDNGSALSVSLYEVGGVKAKNGLKGFLYGERGVWRPGDTIYLSLMLEDKQKSLPKNHPVVLEFFDPLGKLYDKKVTTKGVNGLYAFKLKTEQEDP
;
A
#
# COMPACT_ATOMS: atom_id res chain seq x y z
N ARG A 1 -25.82 -40.26 -18.96
CA ARG A 1 -26.00 -38.81 -18.95
C ARG A 1 -25.23 -38.28 -17.74
N ARG A 2 -24.22 -37.43 -17.95
CA ARG A 2 -23.62 -36.61 -16.88
C ARG A 2 -24.44 -35.33 -16.81
N VAL A 3 -24.99 -35.03 -15.66
CA VAL A 3 -25.60 -33.74 -15.38
C VAL A 3 -24.43 -32.83 -14.98
N VAL A 4 -24.19 -31.80 -15.76
CA VAL A 4 -23.23 -30.72 -15.39
C VAL A 4 -24.10 -29.67 -14.74
N GLN A 5 -23.90 -29.45 -13.45
CA GLN A 5 -24.54 -28.38 -12.69
C GLN A 5 -23.64 -27.16 -12.79
N PHE A 6 -24.11 -26.10 -13.43
CA PHE A 6 -23.43 -24.79 -13.42
C PHE A 6 -23.89 -24.07 -12.17
N ASN A 7 -22.99 -23.84 -11.24
CA ASN A 7 -23.26 -22.92 -10.14
C ASN A 7 -23.15 -21.49 -10.71
N LEU A 8 -24.22 -20.72 -10.57
CA LEU A 8 -24.17 -19.30 -10.86
C LEU A 8 -23.30 -18.60 -9.83
N GLU A 9 -22.39 -17.78 -10.29
CA GLU A 9 -21.58 -16.93 -9.40
C GLU A 9 -22.49 -15.89 -8.72
N LYS A 10 -22.26 -15.68 -7.42
CA LYS A 10 -23.01 -14.69 -6.65
C LYS A 10 -22.55 -13.27 -7.02
N PRO A 11 -23.42 -12.25 -6.88
CA PRO A 11 -23.02 -10.85 -7.08
C PRO A 11 -21.87 -10.48 -6.18
N ALA A 12 -20.82 -9.90 -6.75
CA ALA A 12 -19.63 -9.53 -5.97
C ALA A 12 -18.84 -8.39 -6.63
N VAL A 13 -18.06 -7.71 -5.80
CA VAL A 13 -17.06 -6.71 -6.22
C VAL A 13 -15.73 -7.04 -5.56
N GLU A 14 -14.63 -6.78 -6.27
CA GLU A 14 -13.29 -6.92 -5.73
C GLU A 14 -12.38 -5.77 -6.21
N LEU A 15 -11.44 -5.35 -5.37
CA LEU A 15 -10.43 -4.37 -5.76
C LEU A 15 -9.42 -4.99 -6.73
N LEU A 16 -9.00 -4.22 -7.72
CA LEU A 16 -7.87 -4.53 -8.57
C LEU A 16 -6.63 -3.81 -8.05
N GLY A 17 -5.85 -4.50 -7.24
CA GLY A 17 -4.64 -3.97 -6.62
C GLY A 17 -4.83 -3.50 -5.18
N SER A 18 -3.71 -3.30 -4.50
CA SER A 18 -3.64 -2.89 -3.09
C SER A 18 -2.95 -1.54 -2.88
N GLY A 19 -2.70 -0.78 -3.97
CA GLY A 19 -2.00 0.50 -3.89
C GLY A 19 -2.88 1.58 -3.25
N VAL A 20 -2.35 2.24 -2.22
CA VAL A 20 -3.00 3.38 -1.53
C VAL A 20 -2.48 4.73 -2.01
N ILE A 21 -1.39 4.77 -2.77
CA ILE A 21 -0.80 6.00 -3.30
C ILE A 21 -0.92 5.96 -4.82
N MET A 22 -1.54 6.99 -5.39
CA MET A 22 -1.67 7.18 -6.84
C MET A 22 -0.93 8.45 -7.25
N PRO A 23 -0.16 8.43 -8.36
CA PRO A 23 0.47 9.63 -8.88
C PRO A 23 -0.55 10.75 -9.14
N SER A 24 -0.27 11.96 -8.66
CA SER A 24 -1.18 13.10 -8.75
C SER A 24 -1.47 13.57 -10.19
N ASN A 25 -0.59 13.25 -11.15
CA ASN A 25 -0.66 13.72 -12.54
C ASN A 25 -1.11 12.65 -13.54
N GLY A 26 -1.50 11.46 -13.10
CA GLY A 26 -1.82 10.31 -13.97
C GLY A 26 -3.32 9.98 -14.11
N GLY A 27 -4.19 10.84 -13.59
CA GLY A 27 -5.60 10.49 -13.36
C GLY A 27 -5.75 9.60 -12.11
N LEU A 28 -6.72 9.90 -11.26
CA LEU A 28 -7.02 9.11 -10.07
C LEU A 28 -7.97 7.96 -10.44
N ASN A 29 -7.50 7.05 -11.28
CA ASN A 29 -8.31 5.92 -11.72
C ASN A 29 -8.41 4.87 -10.61
N PHE A 30 -9.62 4.61 -10.15
CA PHE A 30 -9.93 3.61 -9.14
C PHE A 30 -10.42 2.32 -9.82
N PRO A 31 -9.56 1.28 -9.97
CA PRO A 31 -9.92 0.06 -10.66
C PRO A 31 -10.56 -0.95 -9.69
N PHE A 32 -11.61 -1.61 -10.16
CA PHE A 32 -12.26 -2.72 -9.48
C PHE A 32 -12.83 -3.70 -10.48
N LYS A 33 -13.26 -4.86 -10.03
CA LYS A 33 -14.02 -5.81 -10.85
C LYS A 33 -15.35 -6.15 -10.18
N ALA A 34 -16.33 -6.45 -11.01
CA ALA A 34 -17.66 -6.81 -10.58
C ALA A 34 -18.20 -7.98 -11.40
N ILE A 35 -19.11 -8.75 -10.80
CA ILE A 35 -19.83 -9.86 -11.42
C ILE A 35 -21.29 -9.82 -10.99
N ASN A 36 -22.20 -10.13 -11.91
CA ASN A 36 -23.66 -10.17 -11.71
C ASN A 36 -24.24 -8.86 -11.11
N LEU A 37 -23.68 -7.72 -11.48
CA LEU A 37 -24.12 -6.39 -11.07
C LEU A 37 -24.26 -5.48 -12.29
N ARG A 38 -25.38 -4.69 -12.35
CA ARG A 38 -25.59 -3.65 -13.37
C ARG A 38 -25.10 -2.28 -12.92
N ALA A 39 -25.00 -2.07 -11.62
CA ALA A 39 -24.56 -0.84 -11.00
C ALA A 39 -23.96 -1.12 -9.62
N VAL A 40 -23.22 -0.16 -9.09
CA VAL A 40 -22.67 -0.17 -7.73
C VAL A 40 -22.85 1.20 -7.08
N ASN A 41 -22.87 1.25 -5.76
CA ASN A 41 -22.86 2.51 -5.02
C ASN A 41 -21.42 2.86 -4.66
N MET A 42 -20.96 4.04 -5.03
CA MET A 42 -19.64 4.54 -4.69
C MET A 42 -19.77 5.68 -3.69
N ARG A 43 -19.08 5.55 -2.56
CA ARG A 43 -18.95 6.61 -1.55
C ARG A 43 -17.49 6.98 -1.40
N VAL A 44 -17.21 8.29 -1.41
CA VAL A 44 -15.87 8.83 -1.19
C VAL A 44 -15.89 9.74 0.04
N VAL A 45 -15.06 9.42 1.02
CA VAL A 45 -14.83 10.23 2.22
C VAL A 45 -13.47 10.89 2.11
N ARG A 46 -13.44 12.21 2.15
CA ARG A 46 -12.19 12.97 2.23
C ARG A 46 -11.74 13.09 3.68
N ILE A 47 -10.53 12.64 3.98
CA ILE A 47 -9.84 12.86 5.25
C ILE A 47 -9.02 14.16 5.09
N PHE A 48 -9.26 15.14 5.96
CA PHE A 48 -8.63 16.44 5.84
C PHE A 48 -7.15 16.39 6.20
N GLU A 49 -6.32 17.19 5.52
CA GLU A 49 -4.86 17.26 5.74
C GLU A 49 -4.52 17.52 7.22
N ASN A 50 -5.23 18.43 7.88
CA ASN A 50 -5.00 18.75 9.28
C ASN A 50 -5.44 17.66 10.28
N ASN A 51 -6.18 16.66 9.83
CA ASN A 51 -6.63 15.52 10.64
C ASN A 51 -5.83 14.23 10.37
N ILE A 52 -4.83 14.27 9.49
CA ILE A 52 -4.05 13.10 9.09
C ILE A 52 -3.36 12.43 10.29
N ASN A 53 -2.79 13.20 11.21
CA ASN A 53 -2.18 12.64 12.41
C ASN A 53 -3.22 11.89 13.27
N GLN A 54 -4.40 12.47 13.42
CA GLN A 54 -5.51 11.84 14.16
C GLN A 54 -6.01 10.58 13.44
N PHE A 55 -6.09 10.61 12.12
CA PHE A 55 -6.44 9.44 11.33
C PHE A 55 -5.44 8.29 11.56
N PHE A 56 -4.14 8.56 11.50
CA PHE A 56 -3.11 7.54 11.67
C PHE A 56 -2.97 7.04 13.12
N GLN A 57 -3.49 7.75 14.12
CA GLN A 57 -3.52 7.24 15.49
C GLN A 57 -4.41 5.99 15.64
N GLU A 58 -5.47 5.87 14.83
CA GLU A 58 -6.42 4.75 14.84
C GLU A 58 -6.26 3.81 13.65
N ASN A 59 -5.63 4.29 12.56
CA ASN A 59 -5.61 3.60 11.29
C ASN A 59 -4.19 3.35 10.77
N GLN A 60 -4.06 2.31 9.97
CA GLN A 60 -3.02 2.18 8.95
C GLN A 60 -3.54 2.76 7.64
N PHE A 61 -2.71 2.78 6.58
CA PHE A 61 -3.12 3.33 5.28
C PHE A 61 -4.32 2.63 4.64
N ASP A 62 -4.59 1.38 4.98
CA ASP A 62 -5.65 0.55 4.44
C ASP A 62 -6.93 0.52 5.29
N ASN A 63 -6.87 1.04 6.52
CA ASN A 63 -7.98 0.99 7.47
C ASN A 63 -8.91 2.20 7.34
N SER A 64 -10.10 2.11 7.96
CA SER A 64 -11.16 3.10 7.85
C SER A 64 -11.94 3.33 9.15
N SER A 65 -11.30 3.13 10.30
CA SER A 65 -11.93 3.38 11.60
C SER A 65 -12.15 4.87 11.84
N GLU A 66 -13.23 5.23 12.51
CA GLU A 66 -13.51 6.58 13.01
C GLU A 66 -13.50 7.70 11.92
N LEU A 67 -13.88 7.37 10.67
CA LEU A 67 -13.83 8.32 9.56
C LEU A 67 -14.63 9.61 9.79
N LYS A 68 -15.73 9.56 10.54
CA LYS A 68 -16.55 10.73 10.88
C LYS A 68 -15.77 11.79 11.66
N ARG A 69 -14.79 11.38 12.46
CA ARG A 69 -13.96 12.29 13.27
C ARG A 69 -12.94 13.06 12.45
N VAL A 70 -12.54 12.54 11.31
CA VAL A 70 -11.38 13.03 10.56
C VAL A 70 -11.69 13.49 9.14
N GLY A 71 -12.86 13.14 8.62
CA GLY A 71 -13.21 13.38 7.22
C GLY A 71 -14.67 13.70 7.00
N ARG A 72 -15.02 13.88 5.73
CA ARG A 72 -16.38 14.19 5.27
C ARG A 72 -16.67 13.48 3.95
N ILE A 73 -17.92 13.05 3.75
CA ILE A 73 -18.38 12.53 2.45
C ILE A 73 -18.29 13.65 1.43
N VAL A 74 -17.63 13.38 0.30
CA VAL A 74 -17.49 14.30 -0.85
C VAL A 74 -18.17 13.76 -2.11
N TYR A 75 -18.53 12.49 -2.12
CA TYR A 75 -19.27 11.83 -3.19
C TYR A 75 -20.03 10.63 -2.63
N ASP A 76 -21.30 10.43 -3.03
CA ASP A 76 -22.13 9.29 -2.63
C ASP A 76 -23.23 9.06 -3.66
N GLU A 77 -22.89 8.37 -4.77
CA GLU A 77 -23.79 8.18 -5.90
C GLU A 77 -23.69 6.75 -6.45
N GLU A 78 -24.73 6.35 -7.20
CA GLU A 78 -24.73 5.12 -7.98
C GLU A 78 -23.86 5.28 -9.23
N ILE A 79 -23.04 4.29 -9.52
CA ILE A 79 -22.22 4.16 -10.74
C ILE A 79 -22.84 3.05 -11.60
N ASP A 80 -23.34 3.42 -12.77
CA ASP A 80 -23.81 2.46 -13.76
C ASP A 80 -22.60 1.71 -14.38
N LEU A 81 -22.66 0.38 -14.41
CA LEU A 81 -21.65 -0.48 -15.01
C LEU A 81 -21.93 -0.79 -16.48
N ALA A 82 -22.87 -0.07 -17.11
CA ALA A 82 -23.13 -0.20 -18.53
C ALA A 82 -21.89 0.17 -19.36
N SER A 83 -21.68 -0.57 -20.44
CA SER A 83 -20.65 -0.30 -21.43
C SER A 83 -21.27 0.01 -22.78
N THR A 84 -20.54 0.72 -23.63
CA THR A 84 -20.90 0.92 -25.04
C THR A 84 -20.85 -0.37 -25.85
N GLU A 85 -20.10 -1.39 -25.36
CA GLU A 85 -20.03 -2.71 -25.93
C GLU A 85 -20.85 -3.71 -25.10
N PRO A 86 -21.42 -4.77 -25.71
CA PRO A 86 -22.14 -5.82 -24.98
C PRO A 86 -21.21 -6.45 -23.93
N ILE A 87 -21.63 -6.45 -22.66
CA ILE A 87 -20.93 -7.07 -21.54
C ILE A 87 -21.70 -8.33 -21.11
N ASP A 88 -20.97 -9.42 -20.88
CA ASP A 88 -21.48 -10.57 -20.14
C ASP A 88 -21.26 -10.33 -18.64
N TYR A 89 -22.30 -9.91 -17.95
CA TYR A 89 -22.26 -9.66 -16.50
C TYR A 89 -22.12 -10.94 -15.67
N GLY A 90 -22.39 -12.11 -16.25
CA GLY A 90 -22.24 -13.41 -15.57
C GLY A 90 -20.78 -13.84 -15.34
N VAL A 91 -19.81 -13.05 -15.81
CA VAL A 91 -18.39 -13.24 -15.59
C VAL A 91 -17.76 -12.00 -14.96
N TRP A 92 -16.58 -12.15 -14.37
CA TRP A 92 -15.85 -11.02 -13.82
C TRP A 92 -15.44 -10.01 -14.91
N ASN A 93 -15.89 -8.77 -14.78
CA ASN A 93 -15.52 -7.65 -15.64
C ASN A 93 -14.73 -6.61 -14.87
N ASN A 94 -13.74 -5.99 -15.52
CA ASN A 94 -12.94 -4.92 -14.95
C ASN A 94 -13.57 -3.56 -15.26
N PHE A 95 -13.69 -2.73 -14.24
CA PHE A 95 -14.18 -1.37 -14.32
C PHE A 95 -13.16 -0.40 -13.72
N SER A 96 -13.28 0.86 -14.08
CA SER A 96 -12.44 1.93 -13.53
C SER A 96 -13.23 3.22 -13.45
N VAL A 97 -13.15 3.91 -12.32
CA VAL A 97 -13.74 5.22 -12.11
C VAL A 97 -12.63 6.26 -11.98
N ASP A 98 -12.69 7.31 -12.80
CA ASP A 98 -11.80 8.46 -12.65
C ASP A 98 -12.31 9.34 -11.49
N LEU A 99 -11.66 9.20 -10.33
CA LEU A 99 -12.00 10.00 -9.14
C LEU A 99 -11.78 11.49 -9.39
N GLY A 100 -10.81 11.87 -10.25
CA GLY A 100 -10.55 13.27 -10.59
C GLY A 100 -11.72 13.93 -11.34
N ALA A 101 -12.55 13.15 -12.02
CA ALA A 101 -13.75 13.62 -12.69
C ALA A 101 -14.95 13.82 -11.74
N ILE A 102 -15.01 13.08 -10.64
CA ILE A 102 -16.16 13.09 -9.72
C ILE A 102 -15.90 13.86 -8.42
N ILE A 103 -14.63 14.02 -8.02
CA ILE A 103 -14.23 14.83 -6.88
C ILE A 103 -13.19 15.86 -7.32
N LYS A 104 -13.11 16.97 -6.58
CA LYS A 104 -12.00 17.93 -6.72
C LYS A 104 -10.90 17.52 -5.74
N PRO A 105 -9.80 16.90 -6.21
CA PRO A 105 -8.72 16.48 -5.33
C PRO A 105 -8.10 17.68 -4.62
N GLU A 106 -7.90 17.56 -3.30
CA GLU A 106 -7.18 18.54 -2.51
C GLU A 106 -5.80 17.97 -2.13
N PRO A 107 -4.74 18.77 -2.27
CA PRO A 107 -3.40 18.34 -1.91
C PRO A 107 -3.34 17.89 -0.45
N GLY A 108 -2.68 16.76 -0.20
CA GLY A 108 -2.49 16.24 1.14
C GLY A 108 -3.69 15.53 1.77
N ALA A 109 -4.85 15.53 1.14
CA ALA A 109 -5.99 14.76 1.61
C ALA A 109 -5.85 13.28 1.24
N ILE A 110 -6.34 12.41 2.12
CA ILE A 110 -6.56 10.99 1.84
C ILE A 110 -8.04 10.82 1.53
N TYR A 111 -8.35 10.04 0.50
CA TYR A 111 -9.71 9.71 0.10
C TYR A 111 -9.99 8.24 0.40
N ARG A 112 -10.95 7.96 1.29
CA ARG A 112 -11.49 6.60 1.45
C ARG A 112 -12.55 6.39 0.40
N VAL A 113 -12.26 5.53 -0.58
CA VAL A 113 -13.22 5.08 -1.59
C VAL A 113 -13.84 3.79 -1.13
N MET A 114 -15.15 3.72 -1.11
CA MET A 114 -15.93 2.54 -0.74
C MET A 114 -16.88 2.19 -1.86
N ILE A 115 -16.97 0.90 -2.19
CA ILE A 115 -17.94 0.37 -3.14
C ILE A 115 -18.82 -0.63 -2.40
N SER A 116 -20.10 -0.44 -2.52
CA SER A 116 -21.16 -1.35 -2.05
C SER A 116 -22.17 -1.57 -3.15
N TYR A 117 -23.05 -2.52 -2.98
CA TYR A 117 -24.13 -2.80 -3.92
C TYR A 117 -25.35 -3.34 -3.17
N GLU A 118 -26.51 -3.21 -3.77
CA GLU A 118 -27.80 -3.59 -3.20
C GLU A 118 -28.50 -4.62 -4.11
N ARG A 119 -29.50 -5.31 -3.58
CA ARG A 119 -30.23 -6.35 -4.31
C ARG A 119 -30.83 -5.85 -5.63
N TYR A 120 -31.37 -4.62 -5.69
CA TYR A 120 -31.94 -4.06 -6.91
C TYR A 120 -30.91 -3.80 -8.03
N GLN A 121 -29.63 -3.73 -7.70
CA GLN A 121 -28.54 -3.57 -8.66
C GLN A 121 -28.02 -4.93 -9.18
N SER A 122 -28.44 -6.02 -8.54
CA SER A 122 -28.05 -7.37 -8.89
C SER A 122 -28.76 -7.88 -10.15
N LEU A 123 -28.04 -8.66 -10.92
CA LEU A 123 -28.54 -9.44 -12.05
C LEU A 123 -28.66 -10.94 -11.72
N TYR A 124 -28.50 -11.30 -10.44
CA TYR A 124 -28.66 -12.69 -10.00
C TYR A 124 -30.13 -13.11 -10.11
N PRO A 125 -30.42 -14.26 -10.77
CA PRO A 125 -31.76 -14.70 -10.95
C PRO A 125 -32.38 -15.24 -9.64
N CYS A 126 -33.39 -14.55 -9.13
CA CYS A 126 -34.15 -14.96 -7.96
C CYS A 126 -35.57 -15.37 -8.36
N SER A 127 -36.20 -16.25 -7.57
CA SER A 127 -37.59 -16.62 -7.78
C SER A 127 -38.55 -15.47 -7.39
N ASP A 128 -39.76 -15.47 -7.96
CA ASP A 128 -40.77 -14.45 -7.70
C ASP A 128 -41.20 -14.36 -6.22
N GLU A 129 -40.96 -15.40 -5.43
CA GLU A 129 -41.27 -15.41 -3.98
C GLU A 129 -40.50 -14.39 -3.15
N TYR A 130 -39.30 -13.99 -3.60
CA TYR A 130 -38.52 -12.94 -2.95
C TYR A 130 -39.01 -11.52 -3.25
N GLY A 131 -40.00 -11.35 -4.16
CA GLY A 131 -40.54 -10.09 -4.57
C GLY A 131 -39.54 -9.19 -5.30
N GLU A 132 -40.06 -8.03 -5.77
CA GLU A 132 -39.27 -7.05 -6.49
C GLU A 132 -38.25 -6.37 -5.57
N ALA A 133 -36.99 -6.38 -5.98
CA ALA A 133 -35.92 -5.68 -5.27
C ALA A 133 -36.02 -4.16 -5.46
N LYS A 134 -35.98 -3.40 -4.37
CA LYS A 134 -36.07 -1.93 -4.35
C LYS A 134 -34.85 -1.34 -3.64
N PRO A 135 -34.47 -0.09 -4.01
CA PRO A 135 -33.43 0.62 -3.27
C PRO A 135 -33.77 0.69 -1.78
N LEU A 136 -32.80 0.38 -0.94
CA LEU A 136 -32.95 0.53 0.50
C LEU A 136 -33.08 2.01 0.85
N LYS A 137 -34.02 2.34 1.72
CA LYS A 137 -34.14 3.70 2.24
C LYS A 137 -32.92 4.01 3.08
N ARG A 138 -32.00 4.75 2.51
CA ARG A 138 -30.88 5.31 3.27
C ARG A 138 -31.45 6.37 4.20
N THR A 139 -31.39 6.14 5.51
CA THR A 139 -31.55 7.22 6.48
C THR A 139 -30.50 8.27 6.16
N GLU A 140 -30.87 9.55 6.06
CA GLU A 140 -29.91 10.64 5.97
C GLU A 140 -28.97 10.52 7.16
N ASN A 141 -27.81 9.94 6.90
CA ASN A 141 -26.77 9.85 7.91
C ASN A 141 -26.29 11.27 8.15
N ASN A 142 -26.71 11.86 9.26
CA ASN A 142 -26.15 13.12 9.68
C ASN A 142 -24.66 12.90 10.02
N TRP A 143 -23.81 13.09 9.01
CA TRP A 143 -22.36 12.90 9.14
C TRP A 143 -21.76 13.83 10.20
N ASP A 144 -22.44 14.93 10.50
CA ASP A 144 -22.03 15.92 11.50
C ASP A 144 -22.46 15.55 12.93
N ASP A 145 -23.30 14.51 13.11
CA ASP A 145 -23.67 14.04 14.45
C ASP A 145 -22.55 13.25 15.12
N ASN A 146 -22.35 13.53 16.39
CA ASN A 146 -21.43 12.77 17.26
C ASN A 146 -21.90 11.33 17.54
N ASP A 147 -23.06 10.95 17.04
CA ASP A 147 -23.62 9.65 17.34
C ASP A 147 -22.85 8.55 16.61
N TYR A 148 -22.02 7.87 17.39
CA TYR A 148 -21.26 6.69 16.95
C TYR A 148 -22.13 5.59 16.37
N TYR A 149 -23.37 5.48 16.89
CA TYR A 149 -24.32 4.44 16.49
C TYR A 149 -25.06 4.73 15.17
N SER A 150 -24.88 5.88 14.56
CA SER A 150 -25.56 6.18 13.29
C SER A 150 -25.09 5.31 12.11
N TRP A 151 -23.99 4.59 12.23
CA TRP A 151 -23.60 3.52 11.31
C TRP A 151 -24.42 2.24 11.49
N ALA A 152 -24.93 1.98 12.70
CA ALA A 152 -25.76 0.82 13.02
C ALA A 152 -27.20 0.96 12.48
N ALA A 153 -27.61 2.14 12.01
CA ALA A 153 -28.88 2.32 11.32
C ALA A 153 -28.96 1.61 9.96
N PHE A 154 -27.83 1.05 9.46
CA PHE A 154 -27.83 0.12 8.35
C PHE A 154 -28.40 -1.27 8.71
N TYR A 155 -28.40 -1.64 9.97
CA TYR A 155 -29.08 -2.84 10.44
C TYR A 155 -30.54 -2.48 10.72
N ASP A 156 -31.31 -2.25 9.64
CA ASP A 156 -32.75 -2.19 9.71
C ASP A 156 -33.27 -3.49 10.34
N SER A 157 -34.46 -3.43 10.95
CA SER A 157 -35.17 -4.53 11.59
C SER A 157 -35.32 -5.80 10.73
N ASN A 158 -34.89 -5.77 9.48
CA ASN A 158 -34.99 -6.83 8.48
C ASN A 158 -33.69 -7.57 8.20
N TYR A 159 -32.59 -7.31 8.92
CA TYR A 159 -31.33 -8.05 8.75
C TYR A 159 -31.40 -9.41 9.42
N ASP A 160 -31.25 -10.47 8.66
CA ASP A 160 -31.22 -11.85 9.13
C ASP A 160 -29.86 -12.47 8.91
N TRP A 161 -29.23 -12.93 9.99
CA TRP A 161 -27.91 -13.57 9.94
C TRP A 161 -27.91 -14.92 9.23
N ASP A 162 -29.04 -15.61 9.19
CA ASP A 162 -29.18 -16.90 8.52
C ASP A 162 -29.27 -16.74 6.98
N GLU A 163 -29.53 -15.51 6.51
CA GLU A 163 -29.70 -15.19 5.10
C GLU A 163 -28.50 -14.48 4.44
N ILE A 164 -27.40 -14.26 5.17
CA ILE A 164 -26.21 -13.55 4.66
C ILE A 164 -25.56 -14.19 3.44
N ASP A 165 -25.83 -15.46 3.19
CA ASP A 165 -25.31 -16.21 2.07
C ASP A 165 -26.31 -16.37 0.92
N ASP A 166 -27.55 -15.88 1.04
CA ASP A 166 -28.57 -15.93 0.01
C ASP A 166 -28.63 -14.61 -0.79
N PRO A 167 -28.16 -14.59 -2.06
CA PRO A 167 -28.15 -13.39 -2.89
C PRO A 167 -29.57 -12.93 -3.30
N CYS A 168 -30.62 -13.61 -2.91
CA CYS A 168 -32.00 -13.21 -3.14
C CYS A 168 -32.63 -12.43 -1.99
N THR A 169 -31.91 -12.26 -0.87
CA THR A 169 -32.32 -11.46 0.29
C THR A 169 -31.51 -10.19 0.42
N ASP A 170 -32.06 -9.19 1.09
CA ASP A 170 -31.34 -7.93 1.33
C ASP A 170 -30.21 -8.12 2.35
N SER A 171 -30.29 -9.10 3.25
CA SER A 171 -29.27 -9.45 4.24
C SER A 171 -27.92 -9.80 3.60
N TYR A 172 -27.91 -10.45 2.43
CA TYR A 172 -26.71 -10.74 1.67
C TYR A 172 -25.91 -9.46 1.34
N TYR A 173 -26.61 -8.42 0.87
CA TYR A 173 -25.98 -7.16 0.41
C TYR A 173 -25.61 -6.24 1.56
N LEU A 174 -26.29 -6.37 2.71
CA LEU A 174 -25.99 -5.59 3.92
C LEU A 174 -24.80 -6.15 4.70
N TYR A 175 -24.38 -7.38 4.42
CA TYR A 175 -23.26 -7.99 5.12
C TYR A 175 -21.95 -7.24 4.83
N TYR A 176 -21.23 -6.87 5.87
CA TYR A 176 -20.07 -5.98 5.78
C TYR A 176 -18.95 -6.48 4.86
N ASP A 177 -18.76 -7.81 4.73
CA ASP A 177 -17.75 -8.41 3.84
C ASP A 177 -18.09 -8.27 2.34
N ARG A 178 -19.31 -7.83 2.00
CA ARG A 178 -19.71 -7.55 0.62
C ARG A 178 -19.31 -6.16 0.14
N GLN A 179 -18.85 -5.32 1.06
CA GLN A 179 -18.37 -3.98 0.74
C GLN A 179 -16.85 -4.01 0.62
N ILE A 180 -16.34 -3.30 -0.38
CA ILE A 180 -14.91 -3.13 -0.56
C ILE A 180 -14.54 -1.67 -0.39
N GLY A 181 -13.28 -1.41 -0.05
CA GLY A 181 -12.81 -0.03 0.01
C GLY A 181 -11.31 0.07 0.16
N SER A 182 -10.77 1.17 -0.35
CA SER A 182 -9.35 1.50 -0.27
C SER A 182 -9.17 2.98 0.01
N ASN A 183 -8.09 3.31 0.69
CA ASN A 183 -7.65 4.69 0.83
C ASN A 183 -6.79 5.09 -0.37
N VAL A 184 -6.98 6.30 -0.85
CA VAL A 184 -6.25 6.87 -1.98
C VAL A 184 -5.62 8.18 -1.55
N LEU A 185 -4.31 8.26 -1.65
CA LEU A 185 -3.54 9.50 -1.53
C LEU A 185 -3.03 9.88 -2.92
N ALA A 186 -3.41 11.05 -3.43
CA ALA A 186 -2.83 11.61 -4.64
C ALA A 186 -1.49 12.26 -4.30
N SER A 187 -0.39 11.58 -4.60
CA SER A 187 0.97 12.06 -4.30
C SER A 187 2.00 11.48 -5.25
N ASN A 188 2.99 12.29 -5.58
CA ASN A 188 4.20 11.83 -6.28
C ASN A 188 5.36 11.59 -5.32
N ILE A 189 5.21 11.81 -4.01
CA ILE A 189 6.29 11.70 -3.03
C ILE A 189 6.36 10.29 -2.46
N GLY A 190 7.42 9.57 -2.78
CA GLY A 190 7.80 8.34 -2.12
C GLY A 190 8.75 8.63 -0.94
N LEU A 191 8.53 7.98 0.20
CA LEU A 191 9.34 8.16 1.40
C LEU A 191 9.92 6.84 1.88
N ILE A 192 11.19 6.87 2.25
CA ILE A 192 11.87 5.81 2.98
C ILE A 192 12.54 6.46 4.19
N ALA A 193 12.35 5.91 5.38
CA ALA A 193 13.00 6.37 6.59
C ALA A 193 13.79 5.25 7.26
N LYS A 194 14.94 5.59 7.80
CA LYS A 194 15.78 4.71 8.60
C LYS A 194 16.12 5.37 9.91
N GLU A 195 15.77 4.72 11.02
CA GLU A 195 16.23 5.11 12.34
C GLU A 195 17.71 4.75 12.53
N ALA A 196 18.48 5.71 12.99
CA ALA A 196 19.85 5.53 13.45
C ALA A 196 19.92 5.66 14.98
N SER A 197 21.12 5.61 15.57
CA SER A 197 21.28 5.80 17.01
C SER A 197 20.85 7.22 17.46
N ASP A 198 20.45 7.36 18.72
CA ASP A 198 20.20 8.63 19.40
C ASP A 198 19.09 9.49 18.76
N ASN A 199 18.00 8.88 18.32
CA ASN A 199 16.86 9.55 17.68
C ASN A 199 17.25 10.31 16.40
N HIS A 200 18.28 9.85 15.69
CA HIS A 200 18.60 10.34 14.36
C HIS A 200 17.83 9.54 13.31
N TYR A 201 17.33 10.26 12.31
CA TYR A 201 16.60 9.68 11.18
C TYR A 201 17.23 10.12 9.87
N ASP A 202 17.47 9.16 9.00
CA ASP A 202 17.77 9.39 7.59
C ASP A 202 16.50 9.14 6.79
N VAL A 203 16.04 10.17 6.09
CA VAL A 203 14.82 10.13 5.27
C VAL A 203 15.18 10.43 3.83
N ILE A 204 14.74 9.56 2.92
CA ILE A 204 14.89 9.73 1.48
C ILE A 204 13.52 10.02 0.89
N ALA A 205 13.43 11.08 0.09
CA ALA A 205 12.28 11.41 -0.73
C ALA A 205 12.60 11.20 -2.21
N THR A 206 11.72 10.47 -2.90
CA THR A 206 11.84 10.17 -4.34
C THR A 206 10.52 10.45 -5.05
N ASP A 207 10.60 10.77 -6.32
CA ASP A 207 9.43 10.86 -7.19
C ASP A 207 8.96 9.44 -7.56
N LEU A 208 7.73 9.08 -7.20
CA LEU A 208 7.17 7.75 -7.44
C LEU A 208 7.03 7.39 -8.92
N ARG A 209 7.07 8.37 -9.83
CA ARG A 209 6.90 8.14 -11.27
C ARG A 209 8.16 7.63 -11.96
N ASN A 210 9.33 8.08 -11.49
CA ASN A 210 10.62 7.81 -12.15
C ASN A 210 11.74 7.42 -11.17
N THR A 211 11.43 7.38 -9.86
CA THR A 211 12.36 7.10 -8.76
C THR A 211 13.48 8.13 -8.58
N ASP A 212 13.41 9.28 -9.25
CA ASP A 212 14.40 10.34 -9.09
C ASP A 212 14.37 10.92 -7.67
N PRO A 213 15.54 11.31 -7.13
CA PRO A 213 15.59 11.95 -5.82
C PRO A 213 14.93 13.32 -5.82
N MET A 214 14.12 13.61 -4.80
CA MET A 214 13.44 14.89 -4.64
C MET A 214 14.17 15.79 -3.64
N GLY A 215 14.84 16.84 -4.12
CA GLY A 215 15.40 17.89 -3.28
C GLY A 215 14.36 18.90 -2.84
N SER A 216 14.68 19.67 -1.79
CA SER A 216 13.83 20.74 -1.24
C SER A 216 12.47 20.28 -0.71
N VAL A 217 12.33 19.02 -0.37
CA VAL A 217 11.17 18.47 0.33
C VAL A 217 11.34 18.71 1.83
N VAL A 218 10.40 19.40 2.45
CA VAL A 218 10.38 19.58 3.92
C VAL A 218 9.82 18.33 4.56
N ILE A 219 10.59 17.73 5.46
CA ILE A 219 10.20 16.55 6.25
C ILE A 219 9.94 17.01 7.68
N GLU A 220 8.72 16.89 8.14
CA GLU A 220 8.32 17.15 9.52
C GLU A 220 8.10 15.83 10.25
N ALA A 221 8.60 15.72 11.49
CA ALA A 221 8.41 14.56 12.35
C ALA A 221 7.44 14.91 13.49
N TYR A 222 6.41 14.07 13.65
CA TYR A 222 5.40 14.22 14.69
C TYR A 222 5.40 13.00 15.61
N ASN A 223 5.23 13.25 16.92
CA ASN A 223 5.01 12.19 17.89
C ASN A 223 3.55 11.73 17.88
N PHE A 224 3.23 10.70 18.67
CA PHE A 224 1.87 10.16 18.78
C PHE A 224 0.84 11.19 19.29
N GLN A 225 1.27 12.19 20.09
CA GLN A 225 0.43 13.27 20.60
C GLN A 225 0.26 14.43 19.61
N ASN A 226 0.66 14.24 18.35
CA ASN A 226 0.57 15.25 17.29
C ASN A 226 1.42 16.50 17.55
N GLN A 227 2.53 16.38 18.29
CA GLN A 227 3.50 17.47 18.47
C GLN A 227 4.62 17.32 17.45
N LYS A 228 4.99 18.43 16.78
CA LYS A 228 6.16 18.45 15.91
C LYS A 228 7.44 18.39 16.75
N ILE A 229 8.23 17.33 16.57
CA ILE A 229 9.44 17.03 17.33
C ILE A 229 10.72 17.06 16.49
N GLY A 230 10.63 17.42 15.23
CA GLY A 230 11.77 17.59 14.34
C GLY A 230 11.35 18.03 12.95
N GLU A 231 12.31 18.63 12.24
CA GLU A 231 12.15 19.05 10.85
C GLU A 231 13.49 19.05 10.14
N SER A 232 13.48 18.74 8.87
CA SER A 232 14.64 18.90 7.97
C SER A 232 14.17 19.01 6.53
N THR A 233 15.05 19.49 5.66
CA THR A 233 14.78 19.61 4.23
C THR A 233 15.73 18.69 3.46
N THR A 234 15.22 17.97 2.44
CA THR A 234 16.03 17.10 1.61
C THR A 234 16.99 17.93 0.74
N ASN A 235 18.22 17.41 0.60
CA ASN A 235 19.22 17.95 -0.31
C ASN A 235 18.95 17.49 -1.77
N GLY A 236 19.83 17.88 -2.71
CA GLY A 236 19.72 17.52 -4.12
C GLY A 236 19.76 16.00 -4.42
N ALA A 237 20.21 15.17 -3.45
CA ALA A 237 20.15 13.71 -3.53
C ALA A 237 18.89 13.13 -2.85
N GLY A 238 17.90 13.96 -2.54
CA GLY A 238 16.66 13.53 -1.88
C GLY A 238 16.83 13.13 -0.41
N LEU A 239 17.98 13.38 0.23
CA LEU A 239 18.30 12.95 1.58
C LEU A 239 18.10 14.09 2.59
N ALA A 240 17.32 13.83 3.63
CA ALA A 240 17.25 14.62 4.86
C ALA A 240 17.79 13.79 6.03
N ARG A 241 18.64 14.40 6.85
CA ARG A 241 19.15 13.82 8.09
C ARG A 241 18.91 14.77 9.23
N PHE A 242 18.27 14.30 10.29
CA PHE A 242 17.95 15.15 11.43
C PHE A 242 17.77 14.33 12.71
N LYS A 243 17.83 15.03 13.83
CA LYS A 243 17.56 14.50 15.16
C LYS A 243 16.16 14.94 15.59
N THR A 244 15.42 14.06 16.27
CA THR A 244 14.12 14.37 16.87
C THR A 244 14.23 14.51 18.39
N GLU A 245 13.35 15.30 18.99
CA GLU A 245 13.23 15.49 20.44
C GLU A 245 12.50 14.33 21.14
N GLY A 246 12.39 13.19 20.48
CA GLY A 246 11.72 12.00 20.99
C GLY A 246 11.47 11.03 19.85
N LYS A 247 10.68 10.01 20.13
CA LYS A 247 10.33 9.02 19.12
C LYS A 247 9.23 9.55 18.18
N PRO A 248 9.48 9.68 16.89
CA PRO A 248 8.44 10.06 15.94
C PRO A 248 7.47 8.90 15.72
N TYR A 249 6.25 9.26 15.40
CA TYR A 249 5.16 8.38 15.03
C TYR A 249 4.83 8.49 13.55
N LEU A 250 4.82 9.72 13.03
CA LEU A 250 4.50 10.04 11.64
C LEU A 250 5.51 11.05 11.08
N LEU A 251 5.97 10.79 9.86
CA LEU A 251 6.68 11.76 9.04
C LEU A 251 5.72 12.32 7.99
N ILE A 252 5.74 13.64 7.83
CA ILE A 252 4.99 14.37 6.79
C ILE A 252 6.00 15.05 5.88
N ALA A 253 5.98 14.68 4.60
CA ALA A 253 6.76 15.33 3.56
C ALA A 253 5.92 16.38 2.84
N LYS A 254 6.49 17.55 2.60
CA LYS A 254 5.84 18.68 1.94
C LYS A 254 6.70 19.20 0.80
N ASN A 255 6.14 19.29 -0.40
CA ASN A 255 6.77 19.90 -1.56
C ASN A 255 5.72 20.71 -2.33
N GLY A 256 5.71 22.03 -2.13
CA GLY A 256 4.62 22.87 -2.61
C GLY A 256 3.28 22.38 -2.03
N GLN A 257 2.36 21.98 -2.90
CA GLN A 257 1.07 21.42 -2.50
C GLN A 257 1.09 19.89 -2.32
N GLU A 258 2.12 19.21 -2.80
CA GLU A 258 2.26 17.76 -2.65
C GLU A 258 2.53 17.37 -1.21
N ARG A 259 1.96 16.23 -0.78
CA ARG A 259 2.17 15.65 0.55
C ARG A 259 2.49 14.17 0.44
N GLY A 260 3.40 13.72 1.29
CA GLY A 260 3.67 12.32 1.51
C GLY A 260 3.61 12.00 3.01
N TYR A 261 3.16 10.82 3.36
CA TYR A 261 3.02 10.40 4.76
C TYR A 261 3.71 9.06 4.95
N LEU A 262 4.43 8.93 6.07
CA LEU A 262 5.09 7.69 6.44
C LEU A 262 4.99 7.46 7.95
N ARG A 263 4.31 6.40 8.36
CA ARG A 263 4.35 5.94 9.76
C ARG A 263 5.71 5.34 10.05
N VAL A 264 6.28 5.69 11.20
CA VAL A 264 7.62 5.25 11.63
C VAL A 264 7.63 4.64 13.03
N ASP A 265 6.46 4.23 13.50
CA ASP A 265 6.33 3.45 14.73
C ASP A 265 6.84 2.01 14.54
N ASN A 266 7.05 1.28 15.64
CA ASN A 266 7.61 -0.08 15.60
C ASN A 266 6.74 -1.08 14.79
N GLY A 267 5.43 -0.83 14.69
CA GLY A 267 4.49 -1.67 13.94
C GLY A 267 4.54 -1.43 12.43
N SER A 268 5.12 -0.32 11.99
CA SER A 268 5.20 0.08 10.56
C SER A 268 6.54 -0.26 9.91
N ALA A 269 7.51 -0.76 10.68
CA ALA A 269 8.81 -1.14 10.13
C ALA A 269 8.68 -2.34 9.18
N LEU A 270 9.43 -2.31 8.07
CA LEU A 270 9.55 -3.46 7.19
C LEU A 270 10.01 -4.68 8.00
N SER A 271 9.28 -5.79 7.89
CA SER A 271 9.68 -7.03 8.53
C SER A 271 10.99 -7.51 7.92
N VAL A 272 12.02 -7.58 8.76
CA VAL A 272 13.33 -8.18 8.43
C VAL A 272 13.46 -9.60 8.98
N SER A 273 12.36 -10.19 9.43
CA SER A 273 12.34 -11.54 10.05
C SER A 273 12.79 -12.66 9.12
N LEU A 274 12.71 -12.44 7.81
CA LEU A 274 13.25 -13.37 6.80
C LEU A 274 14.76 -13.23 6.61
N TYR A 275 15.38 -12.21 7.20
CA TYR A 275 16.81 -11.97 7.14
C TYR A 275 17.42 -12.14 8.52
N GLU A 276 18.57 -12.79 8.59
CA GLU A 276 19.32 -12.91 9.84
C GLU A 276 19.98 -11.55 10.19
N VAL A 277 19.20 -10.66 10.79
CA VAL A 277 19.66 -9.30 11.18
C VAL A 277 20.19 -9.22 12.62
N GLY A 278 20.31 -10.36 13.30
CA GLY A 278 20.73 -10.46 14.70
C GLY A 278 22.14 -9.95 15.01
N GLY A 279 22.87 -9.54 14.00
CA GLY A 279 24.14 -8.82 14.15
C GLY A 279 25.26 -9.66 14.76
N VAL A 280 26.11 -10.21 13.93
CA VAL A 280 27.41 -10.71 14.39
C VAL A 280 28.21 -9.53 14.95
N LYS A 281 28.78 -9.67 16.17
CA LYS A 281 29.74 -8.68 16.69
C LYS A 281 30.87 -8.50 15.69
N ALA A 282 31.07 -7.27 15.22
CA ALA A 282 32.13 -6.97 14.27
C ALA A 282 33.49 -7.37 14.85
N LYS A 283 34.19 -8.31 14.25
CA LYS A 283 35.57 -8.59 14.58
C LYS A 283 36.45 -7.42 14.10
N ASN A 284 37.16 -6.78 14.99
CA ASN A 284 38.08 -5.66 14.68
C ASN A 284 37.38 -4.47 13.95
N GLY A 285 36.11 -4.22 14.24
CA GLY A 285 35.37 -3.10 13.63
C GLY A 285 34.92 -3.31 12.19
N LEU A 286 35.18 -4.48 11.61
CA LEU A 286 34.77 -4.85 10.26
C LEU A 286 33.48 -5.68 10.30
N LYS A 287 32.52 -5.34 9.46
CA LYS A 287 31.31 -6.12 9.25
C LYS A 287 30.99 -6.19 7.76
N GLY A 288 30.74 -7.39 7.26
CA GLY A 288 30.37 -7.64 5.88
C GLY A 288 29.03 -8.36 5.77
N PHE A 289 28.26 -8.02 4.76
CA PHE A 289 27.01 -8.69 4.40
C PHE A 289 26.99 -8.91 2.89
N LEU A 290 26.94 -10.19 2.49
CA LEU A 290 26.85 -10.59 1.08
C LEU A 290 25.44 -11.04 0.77
N TYR A 291 24.87 -10.52 -0.31
CA TYR A 291 23.52 -10.89 -0.76
C TYR A 291 23.44 -10.93 -2.28
N GLY A 292 22.52 -11.73 -2.80
CA GLY A 292 22.20 -11.83 -4.21
C GLY A 292 20.87 -11.16 -4.54
N GLU A 293 20.61 -10.93 -5.80
CA GLU A 293 19.33 -10.40 -6.29
C GLU A 293 18.17 -11.38 -6.04
N ARG A 294 18.49 -12.68 -5.88
CA ARG A 294 17.55 -13.76 -5.56
C ARG A 294 18.25 -14.83 -4.72
N GLY A 295 17.48 -15.72 -4.11
CA GLY A 295 18.03 -16.80 -3.25
C GLY A 295 18.42 -18.07 -4.00
N VAL A 296 17.98 -18.25 -5.26
CA VAL A 296 18.23 -19.45 -6.08
C VAL A 296 18.48 -19.05 -7.53
N TRP A 297 19.48 -19.65 -8.15
CA TRP A 297 19.83 -19.48 -9.56
C TRP A 297 19.78 -20.84 -10.27
N ARG A 298 19.58 -20.83 -11.57
CA ARG A 298 19.63 -22.01 -12.41
C ARG A 298 21.01 -22.10 -13.08
N PRO A 299 21.50 -23.32 -13.41
CA PRO A 299 22.65 -23.46 -14.26
C PRO A 299 22.52 -22.64 -15.55
N GLY A 300 23.57 -21.94 -15.95
CA GLY A 300 23.57 -21.00 -17.07
C GLY A 300 23.14 -19.56 -16.72
N ASP A 301 22.59 -19.32 -15.54
CA ASP A 301 22.26 -17.96 -15.09
C ASP A 301 23.53 -17.15 -14.80
N THR A 302 23.37 -15.84 -14.91
CA THR A 302 24.35 -14.92 -14.36
C THR A 302 23.95 -14.55 -12.94
N ILE A 303 24.84 -14.79 -11.98
CA ILE A 303 24.68 -14.50 -10.57
C ILE A 303 25.18 -13.08 -10.31
N TYR A 304 24.31 -12.21 -9.80
CA TYR A 304 24.68 -10.87 -9.35
C TYR A 304 24.70 -10.86 -7.82
N LEU A 305 25.86 -10.49 -7.26
CA LEU A 305 26.07 -10.42 -5.82
C LEU A 305 26.51 -9.01 -5.42
N SER A 306 26.03 -8.58 -4.28
CA SER A 306 26.44 -7.32 -3.66
C SER A 306 26.98 -7.59 -2.26
N LEU A 307 28.15 -7.04 -1.97
CA LEU A 307 28.76 -7.05 -0.64
C LEU A 307 28.68 -5.65 -0.06
N MET A 308 28.04 -5.52 1.11
CA MET A 308 28.15 -4.34 1.97
C MET A 308 29.26 -4.58 2.99
N LEU A 309 30.29 -3.73 2.97
CA LEU A 309 31.40 -3.77 3.93
C LEU A 309 31.38 -2.50 4.78
N GLU A 310 31.16 -2.66 6.08
CA GLU A 310 31.26 -1.59 7.07
C GLU A 310 32.60 -1.67 7.79
N ASP A 311 33.40 -0.60 7.72
CA ASP A 311 34.64 -0.41 8.45
C ASP A 311 34.50 0.82 9.37
N LYS A 312 33.95 0.62 10.56
CA LYS A 312 33.72 1.70 11.55
C LYS A 312 34.99 2.38 12.02
N GLN A 313 36.09 1.64 12.05
CA GLN A 313 37.36 2.12 12.55
C GLN A 313 38.27 2.68 11.44
N LYS A 314 37.80 2.62 10.18
CA LYS A 314 38.60 2.98 8.99
C LYS A 314 39.98 2.27 8.99
N SER A 315 39.96 1.00 9.35
CA SER A 315 41.15 0.15 9.47
C SER A 315 41.66 -0.31 8.11
N LEU A 316 40.83 -0.32 7.09
CA LEU A 316 41.23 -0.73 5.75
C LEU A 316 41.81 0.45 4.96
N PRO A 317 42.91 0.27 4.23
CA PRO A 317 43.44 1.31 3.35
C PRO A 317 42.48 1.62 2.21
N LYS A 318 42.63 2.83 1.63
CA LYS A 318 41.90 3.18 0.41
C LYS A 318 42.17 2.15 -0.69
N ASN A 319 41.16 1.73 -1.40
CA ASN A 319 41.23 0.72 -2.46
C ASN A 319 41.71 -0.66 -1.96
N HIS A 320 41.36 -1.02 -0.73
CA HIS A 320 41.57 -2.38 -0.24
C HIS A 320 40.91 -3.40 -1.16
N PRO A 321 41.65 -4.45 -1.62
CA PRO A 321 41.05 -5.46 -2.49
C PRO A 321 40.06 -6.32 -1.73
N VAL A 322 38.86 -6.47 -2.29
CA VAL A 322 37.86 -7.44 -1.83
C VAL A 322 37.85 -8.61 -2.78
N VAL A 323 37.95 -9.81 -2.21
CA VAL A 323 38.01 -11.08 -2.94
C VAL A 323 36.72 -11.84 -2.72
N LEU A 324 36.06 -12.21 -3.80
CA LEU A 324 34.92 -13.15 -3.83
C LEU A 324 35.45 -14.49 -4.37
N GLU A 325 35.29 -15.55 -3.62
CA GLU A 325 35.56 -16.91 -4.04
C GLU A 325 34.26 -17.68 -4.12
N PHE A 326 34.02 -18.32 -5.24
CA PHE A 326 32.81 -19.11 -5.51
C PHE A 326 33.20 -20.57 -5.65
N PHE A 327 32.56 -21.42 -4.87
CA PHE A 327 32.83 -22.85 -4.83
C PHE A 327 31.66 -23.65 -5.33
N ASP A 328 31.91 -24.78 -5.98
CA ASP A 328 30.86 -25.74 -6.34
C ASP A 328 30.39 -26.51 -5.09
N PRO A 329 29.31 -27.31 -5.19
CA PRO A 329 28.80 -28.08 -4.06
C PRO A 329 29.78 -29.11 -3.50
N LEU A 330 30.81 -29.46 -4.25
CA LEU A 330 31.88 -30.39 -3.84
C LEU A 330 33.06 -29.68 -3.15
N GLY A 331 32.97 -28.33 -3.03
CA GLY A 331 34.01 -27.52 -2.39
C GLY A 331 35.19 -27.18 -3.29
N LYS A 332 35.11 -27.42 -4.60
CA LYS A 332 36.13 -27.01 -5.56
C LYS A 332 35.92 -25.55 -5.93
N LEU A 333 37.01 -24.77 -5.96
CA LEU A 333 36.95 -23.38 -6.41
C LEU A 333 36.49 -23.31 -7.87
N TYR A 334 35.33 -22.69 -8.09
CA TYR A 334 34.73 -22.51 -9.42
C TYR A 334 35.22 -21.19 -10.07
N ASP A 335 35.12 -20.07 -9.34
CA ASP A 335 35.57 -18.77 -9.84
C ASP A 335 36.08 -17.88 -8.70
N LYS A 336 36.93 -16.92 -9.05
CA LYS A 336 37.49 -15.95 -8.13
C LYS A 336 37.49 -14.57 -8.73
N LYS A 337 36.85 -13.62 -8.05
CA LYS A 337 36.78 -12.21 -8.47
C LYS A 337 37.51 -11.35 -7.44
N VAL A 338 38.27 -10.41 -7.92
CA VAL A 338 38.94 -9.41 -7.08
C VAL A 338 38.55 -8.02 -7.54
N THR A 339 38.13 -7.18 -6.64
CA THR A 339 37.80 -5.79 -6.94
C THR A 339 38.31 -4.84 -5.87
N THR A 340 38.80 -3.69 -6.29
CA THR A 340 39.13 -2.55 -5.43
C THR A 340 38.11 -1.42 -5.60
N LYS A 341 37.14 -1.60 -6.52
CA LYS A 341 36.16 -0.58 -6.88
C LYS A 341 34.89 -0.78 -6.05
N GLY A 342 34.77 -0.09 -4.94
CA GLY A 342 33.58 -0.01 -4.12
C GLY A 342 33.07 1.42 -3.99
N VAL A 343 31.77 1.61 -3.82
CA VAL A 343 31.15 2.91 -3.56
C VAL A 343 30.58 2.88 -2.14
N ASN A 344 31.15 3.67 -1.24
CA ASN A 344 30.71 3.74 0.17
C ASN A 344 30.62 2.38 0.88
N GLY A 345 31.56 1.46 0.60
CA GLY A 345 31.56 0.12 1.18
C GLY A 345 30.67 -0.90 0.44
N LEU A 346 30.02 -0.51 -0.65
CA LEU A 346 29.24 -1.43 -1.49
C LEU A 346 30.09 -1.90 -2.67
N TYR A 347 30.20 -3.22 -2.83
CA TYR A 347 30.94 -3.90 -3.91
C TYR A 347 29.97 -4.79 -4.68
N ALA A 348 29.99 -4.70 -6.02
CA ALA A 348 29.18 -5.52 -6.89
C ALA A 348 30.03 -6.56 -7.62
N PHE A 349 29.52 -7.77 -7.72
CA PHE A 349 30.15 -8.89 -8.41
C PHE A 349 29.19 -9.50 -9.42
N LYS A 350 29.74 -10.02 -10.51
CA LYS A 350 29.03 -10.74 -11.54
C LYS A 350 29.75 -12.05 -11.81
N LEU A 351 29.03 -13.15 -11.64
CA LEU A 351 29.49 -14.52 -11.91
C LEU A 351 28.61 -15.11 -13.01
N LYS A 352 29.22 -15.81 -13.96
CA LYS A 352 28.49 -16.53 -15.00
C LYS A 352 28.64 -18.02 -14.74
N THR A 353 27.54 -18.76 -14.70
CA THR A 353 27.54 -20.21 -14.61
C THR A 353 27.32 -20.83 -15.99
N GLU A 354 27.74 -22.06 -16.18
CA GLU A 354 27.51 -22.83 -17.39
C GLU A 354 26.24 -23.66 -17.25
N GLN A 355 25.63 -24.06 -18.39
CA GLN A 355 24.39 -24.84 -18.38
C GLN A 355 24.54 -26.26 -17.80
N GLU A 356 25.76 -26.79 -17.82
CA GLU A 356 26.10 -28.13 -17.35
C GLU A 356 26.65 -28.15 -15.92
N ASP A 357 26.67 -26.99 -15.24
CA ASP A 357 27.13 -26.90 -13.86
C ASP A 357 26.17 -27.61 -12.90
N PRO A 358 26.68 -28.30 -11.87
CA PRO A 358 25.88 -29.04 -10.90
C PRO A 358 25.01 -28.13 -10.00
#